data_ec2f3f3b8f89d6435ed2f8438185e192
#
_entry.id   ec2f3f3b8f89d6435ed2f8438185e192
#
_cell.length_a   1.000
_cell.length_b   1.000
_cell.length_c   1.000
_cell.angle_alpha   90.00
_cell.angle_beta   90.00
_cell.angle_gamma   90.00
#
_symmetry.space_group_name_H-M   'P 1'
#
loop_
_entity.id
_entity.type
_entity.pdbx_description
1 polymer ?
#
loop_
_entity_poly.entity_id
_entity_poly.type
_entity_poly.pdbx_seq_one_letter_code
_entity_poly.pdbx_strand_id
1 'polypeptide(L)'
;MKIATALNEPRYIFMQEVPTGLIKHMNKIPQYQLLSRFQGIPRPEVFLDSFPSKKTGKKIYFCSLGLWHEVVSWCKSNNIECNKPEDDLIYTKFDMSEEEFGEMVSGWGLNLQPRDYQVQAAWKILKYTRSLSLLATRAGKTLIGYIIFRTMIEKMGAKRILMIVPSIQLVKQGHQDFKDYAEFFNGEEVWAQGESVNGSNLTIGTFQSLIRKLDPRSKRYDPNYFNGFDVVCVDEAHKLNAKSIKTILSQPFMKEVKLQFGFTGTLPKPNTIEWLGCQSLMGPKIQDISTMELVGRGFLVEPIIKQFRLVYTPESYRKEGIDCAEYLVGNYVLKDNKKQLIPKAERKLGWNYIKSLPPTIKAIKQKYEPLYYYDYLQSWMRDSNALLNWEQELAQHSQQKMDLILQLLSNMTKNCIVFAHNTDYITYLVDTIKKKFPERKVLKITGADNLKKRQKVLDEMLAQDGCILVASVSCVATGLTFRRLENIILTQSFKSDIITNQSLGRILLPEEGTKPYAMVYDLIDVFDTKRIYNQGLAKVRNYKEQGYKYTIENKKIEYISIYGTTG
;
A
#
# COMPACT_ATOMS: atom_id res chain seq x y z
N MET A 1 -28.16 25.35 -0.25
CA MET A 1 -26.75 25.86 -0.34
C MET A 1 -26.35 25.92 -1.81
N LYS A 2 -25.71 26.98 -2.28
CA LYS A 2 -25.30 27.14 -3.67
C LYS A 2 -23.79 26.92 -3.81
N ILE A 3 -23.40 26.01 -4.68
CA ILE A 3 -22.02 25.80 -5.11
C ILE A 3 -21.75 26.68 -6.34
N ALA A 4 -20.64 27.41 -6.32
CA ALA A 4 -20.16 28.20 -7.43
C ALA A 4 -18.69 27.86 -7.72
N THR A 5 -18.25 28.15 -8.93
CA THR A 5 -16.87 28.00 -9.37
C THR A 5 -16.32 29.34 -9.84
N ALA A 6 -15.02 29.48 -9.89
CA ALA A 6 -14.37 30.69 -10.40
C ALA A 6 -13.52 30.34 -11.63
N LEU A 7 -13.68 31.08 -12.72
CA LEU A 7 -12.96 30.83 -14.00
C LEU A 7 -11.44 30.81 -13.84
N ASN A 8 -10.88 31.65 -12.95
CA ASN A 8 -9.45 31.74 -12.70
C ASN A 8 -8.95 30.68 -11.68
N GLU A 9 -9.85 29.97 -10.99
CA GLU A 9 -9.53 28.91 -10.02
C GLU A 9 -10.44 27.68 -10.16
N PRO A 10 -10.43 26.98 -11.30
CA PRO A 10 -11.34 25.86 -11.59
C PRO A 10 -11.09 24.62 -10.70
N ARG A 11 -10.03 24.65 -9.90
CA ARG A 11 -9.70 23.56 -8.97
C ARG A 11 -10.49 23.58 -7.67
N TYR A 12 -11.26 24.67 -7.42
CA TYR A 12 -11.99 24.86 -6.18
C TYR A 12 -13.46 25.15 -6.45
N ILE A 13 -14.30 24.69 -5.52
CA ILE A 13 -15.70 25.10 -5.41
C ILE A 13 -15.85 26.06 -4.25
N PHE A 14 -16.72 27.04 -4.42
CA PHE A 14 -16.99 28.11 -3.46
C PHE A 14 -18.44 28.04 -3.01
N MET A 15 -18.71 28.31 -1.72
CA MET A 15 -20.02 28.15 -1.10
C MET A 15 -20.30 29.29 -0.11
N GLN A 16 -21.54 29.66 -0.01
CA GLN A 16 -22.04 30.60 1.04
C GLN A 16 -23.05 29.88 1.91
N GLU A 17 -23.22 30.38 3.12
CA GLU A 17 -24.21 29.86 4.09
C GLU A 17 -24.05 28.37 4.37
N VAL A 18 -22.79 27.98 4.58
CA VAL A 18 -22.43 26.57 4.81
C VAL A 18 -22.84 26.13 6.23
N PRO A 19 -23.61 25.04 6.36
CA PRO A 19 -24.02 24.53 7.66
C PRO A 19 -22.82 24.09 8.51
N THR A 20 -22.88 24.37 9.82
CA THR A 20 -21.83 23.98 10.78
C THR A 20 -21.59 22.46 10.76
N GLY A 21 -22.65 21.66 10.53
CA GLY A 21 -22.54 20.20 10.40
C GLY A 21 -21.64 19.78 9.23
N LEU A 22 -21.76 20.44 8.06
CA LEU A 22 -20.89 20.18 6.91
C LEU A 22 -19.43 20.55 7.21
N ILE A 23 -19.18 21.69 7.86
CA ILE A 23 -17.82 22.09 8.25
C ILE A 23 -17.18 21.04 9.16
N LYS A 24 -17.93 20.56 10.16
CA LYS A 24 -17.46 19.50 11.08
C LYS A 24 -17.20 18.18 10.33
N HIS A 25 -18.09 17.81 9.40
CA HIS A 25 -17.97 16.60 8.60
C HIS A 25 -16.73 16.66 7.70
N MET A 26 -16.58 17.68 6.89
CA MET A 26 -15.49 17.83 5.93
C MET A 26 -14.12 17.91 6.61
N ASN A 27 -14.03 18.67 7.70
CA ASN A 27 -12.75 18.85 8.41
C ASN A 27 -12.48 17.76 9.45
N LYS A 28 -13.36 16.77 9.61
CA LYS A 28 -13.19 15.64 10.55
C LYS A 28 -12.76 16.10 11.96
N ILE A 29 -13.29 17.21 12.42
CA ILE A 29 -12.90 17.86 13.69
C ILE A 29 -12.84 16.89 14.88
N PRO A 30 -13.83 15.97 15.09
CA PRO A 30 -13.77 15.03 16.19
C PRO A 30 -12.58 14.07 16.10
N GLN A 31 -12.19 13.63 14.89
CA GLN A 31 -11.05 12.74 14.69
C GLN A 31 -9.73 13.47 15.02
N TYR A 32 -9.58 14.72 14.60
CA TYR A 32 -8.40 15.52 14.93
C TYR A 32 -8.28 15.83 16.43
N GLN A 33 -9.38 16.12 17.09
CA GLN A 33 -9.38 16.33 18.54
C GLN A 33 -8.90 15.09 19.29
N LEU A 34 -9.29 13.89 18.82
CA LEU A 34 -8.83 12.64 19.40
C LEU A 34 -7.33 12.42 19.13
N LEU A 35 -6.89 12.62 17.89
CA LEU A 35 -5.49 12.42 17.47
C LEU A 35 -4.54 13.43 18.14
N SER A 36 -4.93 14.68 18.28
CA SER A 36 -4.11 15.71 18.93
C SER A 36 -3.87 15.45 20.41
N ARG A 37 -4.86 14.86 21.11
CA ARG A 37 -4.71 14.45 22.52
C ARG A 37 -3.71 13.33 22.74
N PHE A 38 -3.63 12.38 21.78
CA PHE A 38 -2.82 11.17 21.94
C PHE A 38 -1.48 11.18 21.20
N GLN A 39 -1.31 12.01 20.17
CA GLN A 39 -0.15 11.95 19.29
C GLN A 39 0.57 13.29 19.07
N GLY A 40 0.09 14.38 19.66
CA GLY A 40 0.70 15.70 19.50
C GLY A 40 0.78 16.19 18.06
N ILE A 41 -0.21 15.81 17.22
CA ILE A 41 -0.23 16.16 15.78
C ILE A 41 -0.49 17.67 15.63
N PRO A 42 0.44 18.43 15.04
CA PRO A 42 0.25 19.85 14.82
C PRO A 42 -0.70 20.06 13.62
N ARG A 43 -1.70 20.87 13.81
CA ARG A 43 -2.70 21.40 12.87
C ARG A 43 -3.42 20.37 11.99
N PRO A 44 -4.75 20.30 12.06
CA PRO A 44 -5.55 19.47 11.18
C PRO A 44 -5.40 19.92 9.72
N GLU A 45 -5.42 18.96 8.80
CA GLU A 45 -5.61 19.25 7.38
C GLU A 45 -7.02 19.80 7.20
N VAL A 46 -7.15 21.01 6.65
CA VAL A 46 -8.43 21.69 6.46
C VAL A 46 -8.90 21.41 5.03
N PHE A 47 -9.99 20.68 4.90
CA PHE A 47 -10.59 20.35 3.60
C PHE A 47 -11.65 21.38 3.17
N LEU A 48 -12.27 22.05 4.12
CA LEU A 48 -13.23 23.13 3.90
C LEU A 48 -12.76 24.36 4.67
N ASP A 49 -12.21 25.32 3.96
CA ASP A 49 -11.68 26.57 4.50
C ASP A 49 -12.57 27.76 4.15
N SER A 50 -12.30 28.93 4.69
CA SER A 50 -13.10 30.14 4.45
C SER A 50 -12.28 31.42 4.50
N PHE A 51 -12.73 32.42 3.75
CA PHE A 51 -12.22 33.78 3.80
C PHE A 51 -13.37 34.79 3.76
N PRO A 52 -13.19 36.03 4.26
CA PRO A 52 -14.23 37.08 4.18
C PRO A 52 -14.32 37.62 2.76
N SER A 53 -15.54 37.77 2.26
CA SER A 53 -15.80 38.44 0.98
C SER A 53 -15.44 39.95 1.07
N LYS A 54 -14.64 40.43 0.15
CA LYS A 54 -14.27 41.87 0.05
C LYS A 54 -15.48 42.77 -0.20
N LYS A 55 -16.56 42.26 -0.83
CA LYS A 55 -17.77 43.04 -1.15
C LYS A 55 -18.78 43.08 -0.04
N THR A 56 -18.97 41.99 0.71
CA THR A 56 -20.08 41.81 1.65
C THR A 56 -19.65 41.57 3.08
N GLY A 57 -18.36 41.31 3.33
CA GLY A 57 -17.85 40.88 4.65
C GLY A 57 -18.28 39.47 5.06
N LYS A 58 -19.24 38.83 4.37
CA LYS A 58 -19.70 37.46 4.67
C LYS A 58 -18.62 36.42 4.37
N LYS A 59 -18.60 35.32 5.13
CA LYS A 59 -17.69 34.21 4.89
C LYS A 59 -18.03 33.49 3.59
N ILE A 60 -17.04 33.32 2.75
CA ILE A 60 -17.07 32.42 1.60
C ILE A 60 -16.25 31.19 1.97
N TYR A 61 -16.86 30.02 1.89
CA TYR A 61 -16.22 28.75 2.13
C TYR A 61 -15.73 28.17 0.80
N PHE A 62 -14.63 27.42 0.83
CA PHE A 62 -14.13 26.77 -0.36
C PHE A 62 -13.47 25.42 -0.02
N CYS A 63 -13.55 24.50 -0.96
CA CYS A 63 -12.82 23.23 -0.91
C CYS A 63 -12.36 22.84 -2.32
N SER A 64 -11.48 21.82 -2.38
CA SER A 64 -11.07 21.27 -3.68
C SER A 64 -12.28 20.80 -4.48
N LEU A 65 -12.27 21.04 -5.80
CA LEU A 65 -13.28 20.51 -6.73
C LEU A 65 -13.45 19.00 -6.59
N GLY A 66 -12.38 18.24 -6.35
CA GLY A 66 -12.45 16.79 -6.15
C GLY A 66 -13.38 16.34 -5.01
N LEU A 67 -13.72 17.24 -4.07
CA LEU A 67 -14.62 16.96 -2.96
C LEU A 67 -16.09 17.32 -3.22
N TRP A 68 -16.44 17.76 -4.42
CA TRP A 68 -17.81 18.16 -4.74
C TRP A 68 -18.84 17.09 -4.39
N HIS A 69 -18.49 15.84 -4.66
CA HIS A 69 -19.36 14.69 -4.42
C HIS A 69 -19.64 14.50 -2.92
N GLU A 70 -18.63 14.65 -2.06
CA GLU A 70 -18.80 14.57 -0.60
C GLU A 70 -19.73 15.67 -0.08
N VAL A 71 -19.56 16.88 -0.60
CA VAL A 71 -20.41 18.02 -0.24
C VAL A 71 -21.88 17.78 -0.64
N VAL A 72 -22.12 17.39 -1.88
CA VAL A 72 -23.47 17.13 -2.41
C VAL A 72 -24.12 15.94 -1.70
N SER A 73 -23.37 14.85 -1.49
CA SER A 73 -23.86 13.67 -0.76
C SER A 73 -24.25 14.00 0.68
N TRP A 74 -23.42 14.78 1.38
CA TRP A 74 -23.74 15.22 2.73
C TRP A 74 -25.00 16.09 2.76
N CYS A 75 -25.15 17.04 1.85
CA CYS A 75 -26.34 17.88 1.74
C CYS A 75 -27.59 17.03 1.51
N LYS A 76 -27.53 16.07 0.58
CA LYS A 76 -28.64 15.14 0.29
C LYS A 76 -29.03 14.34 1.54
N SER A 77 -28.04 13.80 2.27
CA SER A 77 -28.28 13.02 3.49
C SER A 77 -28.86 13.84 4.65
N ASN A 78 -28.74 15.17 4.59
CA ASN A 78 -29.27 16.10 5.61
C ASN A 78 -30.47 16.92 5.11
N ASN A 79 -31.09 16.54 4.00
CA ASN A 79 -32.24 17.22 3.37
C ASN A 79 -31.97 18.72 3.07
N ILE A 80 -30.74 19.04 2.66
CA ILE A 80 -30.35 20.38 2.26
C ILE A 80 -30.27 20.45 0.75
N GLU A 81 -31.04 21.35 0.14
CA GLU A 81 -30.92 21.58 -1.29
C GLU A 81 -29.54 22.13 -1.66
N CYS A 82 -28.89 21.48 -2.59
CA CYS A 82 -27.54 21.83 -3.05
C CYS A 82 -27.39 21.47 -4.53
N ASN A 83 -26.96 22.42 -5.34
CA ASN A 83 -26.60 22.14 -6.74
C ASN A 83 -25.25 21.42 -6.82
N LYS A 84 -24.99 20.72 -7.91
CA LYS A 84 -23.64 20.26 -8.28
C LYS A 84 -22.85 21.38 -8.98
N PRO A 85 -21.52 21.28 -9.07
CA PRO A 85 -20.73 22.15 -9.94
C PRO A 85 -21.14 22.03 -11.40
N GLU A 86 -20.68 22.95 -12.25
CA GLU A 86 -20.94 22.93 -13.68
C GLU A 86 -20.44 21.63 -14.34
N ASP A 87 -21.20 21.13 -15.30
CA ASP A 87 -20.96 19.80 -15.91
C ASP A 87 -19.60 19.70 -16.61
N ASP A 88 -19.12 20.76 -17.22
CA ASP A 88 -17.81 20.82 -17.89
C ASP A 88 -16.60 20.74 -16.94
N LEU A 89 -16.82 20.99 -15.64
CA LEU A 89 -15.80 20.79 -14.62
C LEU A 89 -15.79 19.36 -14.05
N ILE A 90 -16.90 18.64 -14.15
CA ILE A 90 -17.07 17.27 -13.65
C ILE A 90 -16.83 16.28 -14.76
N TYR A 91 -17.38 16.54 -15.94
CA TYR A 91 -17.36 15.62 -17.08
C TYR A 91 -16.45 16.14 -18.18
N THR A 92 -15.80 15.23 -18.87
CA THR A 92 -15.04 15.55 -20.09
C THR A 92 -16.01 15.73 -21.28
N LYS A 93 -15.47 16.13 -22.43
CA LYS A 93 -16.22 16.15 -23.71
C LYS A 93 -16.26 14.80 -24.41
N PHE A 94 -15.96 13.71 -23.70
CA PHE A 94 -16.00 12.35 -24.24
C PHE A 94 -17.46 11.86 -24.31
N ASP A 95 -17.98 11.68 -25.52
CA ASP A 95 -19.40 11.44 -25.80
C ASP A 95 -19.71 10.07 -26.43
N MET A 96 -18.70 9.22 -26.69
CA MET A 96 -18.91 7.89 -27.23
C MET A 96 -19.75 7.02 -26.29
N SER A 97 -20.65 6.19 -26.89
CA SER A 97 -21.32 5.10 -26.17
C SER A 97 -20.32 4.02 -25.73
N GLU A 98 -20.73 3.13 -24.85
CA GLU A 98 -19.87 2.02 -24.39
C GLU A 98 -19.59 1.05 -25.54
N GLU A 99 -20.59 0.79 -26.40
CA GLU A 99 -20.50 -0.07 -27.59
C GLU A 99 -19.51 0.49 -28.61
N GLU A 100 -19.69 1.74 -29.05
CA GLU A 100 -18.80 2.42 -30.01
C GLU A 100 -17.36 2.45 -29.50
N PHE A 101 -17.19 2.68 -28.21
CA PHE A 101 -15.86 2.66 -27.58
C PHE A 101 -15.23 1.26 -27.59
N GLY A 102 -16.02 0.23 -27.31
CA GLY A 102 -15.61 -1.17 -27.41
C GLY A 102 -15.16 -1.57 -28.82
N GLU A 103 -15.93 -1.18 -29.83
CA GLU A 103 -15.59 -1.40 -31.25
C GLU A 103 -14.28 -0.68 -31.63
N MET A 104 -14.13 0.57 -31.22
CA MET A 104 -12.91 1.34 -31.47
C MET A 104 -11.68 0.67 -30.87
N VAL A 105 -11.75 0.28 -29.59
CA VAL A 105 -10.64 -0.39 -28.88
C VAL A 105 -10.30 -1.73 -29.53
N SER A 106 -11.29 -2.50 -29.92
CA SER A 106 -11.10 -3.78 -30.62
C SER A 106 -10.43 -3.58 -31.99
N GLY A 107 -10.74 -2.49 -32.70
CA GLY A 107 -10.12 -2.12 -33.96
C GLY A 107 -8.66 -1.71 -33.89
N TRP A 108 -8.09 -1.49 -32.70
CA TRP A 108 -6.68 -1.11 -32.56
C TRP A 108 -5.68 -2.23 -32.81
N GLY A 109 -6.12 -3.49 -32.88
CA GLY A 109 -5.24 -4.63 -33.15
C GLY A 109 -4.18 -4.84 -32.08
N LEU A 110 -4.53 -4.64 -30.81
CA LEU A 110 -3.59 -4.80 -29.70
C LEU A 110 -3.09 -6.25 -29.60
N ASN A 111 -1.82 -6.44 -29.31
CA ASN A 111 -1.21 -7.75 -29.09
C ASN A 111 -1.84 -8.51 -27.91
N LEU A 112 -2.42 -7.78 -26.95
CA LEU A 112 -3.19 -8.31 -25.83
C LEU A 112 -4.62 -7.78 -25.92
N GLN A 113 -5.59 -8.68 -26.14
CA GLN A 113 -7.00 -8.29 -26.21
C GLN A 113 -7.51 -7.84 -24.83
N PRO A 114 -8.06 -6.62 -24.72
CA PRO A 114 -8.65 -6.16 -23.48
C PRO A 114 -9.90 -6.96 -23.12
N ARG A 115 -10.08 -7.19 -21.84
CA ARG A 115 -11.30 -7.79 -21.30
C ARG A 115 -12.42 -6.75 -21.24
N ASP A 116 -13.66 -7.21 -21.27
CA ASP A 116 -14.86 -6.35 -21.24
C ASP A 116 -14.82 -5.30 -20.11
N TYR A 117 -14.54 -5.74 -18.88
CA TYR A 117 -14.48 -4.85 -17.73
C TYR A 117 -13.33 -3.82 -17.81
N GLN A 118 -12.26 -4.11 -18.54
CA GLN A 118 -11.14 -3.17 -18.73
C GLN A 118 -11.55 -2.04 -19.68
N VAL A 119 -12.25 -2.39 -20.76
CA VAL A 119 -12.83 -1.42 -21.70
C VAL A 119 -13.88 -0.57 -20.97
N GLN A 120 -14.79 -1.19 -20.24
CA GLN A 120 -15.80 -0.48 -19.46
C GLN A 120 -15.20 0.46 -18.41
N ALA A 121 -14.15 0.01 -17.68
CA ALA A 121 -13.46 0.85 -16.71
C ALA A 121 -12.80 2.08 -17.38
N ALA A 122 -12.14 1.89 -18.52
CA ALA A 122 -11.57 2.99 -19.29
C ALA A 122 -12.65 3.98 -19.77
N TRP A 123 -13.75 3.48 -20.32
CA TRP A 123 -14.88 4.28 -20.76
C TRP A 123 -15.48 5.13 -19.63
N LYS A 124 -15.71 4.55 -18.46
CA LYS A 124 -16.21 5.29 -17.30
C LYS A 124 -15.24 6.39 -16.84
N ILE A 125 -13.94 6.09 -16.82
CA ILE A 125 -12.91 7.06 -16.41
C ILE A 125 -12.86 8.24 -17.38
N LEU A 126 -12.92 7.97 -18.68
CA LEU A 126 -12.89 9.00 -19.73
C LEU A 126 -14.03 10.01 -19.63
N LYS A 127 -15.15 9.66 -19.00
CA LYS A 127 -16.29 10.58 -18.81
C LYS A 127 -16.07 11.64 -17.73
N TYR A 128 -15.15 11.44 -16.81
CA TYR A 128 -14.93 12.36 -15.69
C TYR A 128 -13.63 13.11 -15.86
N THR A 129 -13.61 14.39 -15.54
CA THR A 129 -12.39 15.19 -15.52
C THR A 129 -11.44 14.73 -14.39
N ARG A 130 -12.02 14.22 -13.28
CA ARG A 130 -11.28 13.74 -12.12
C ARG A 130 -11.92 12.50 -11.53
N SER A 131 -11.12 11.46 -11.25
CA SER A 131 -11.66 10.22 -10.70
C SER A 131 -10.63 9.35 -9.98
N LEU A 132 -11.13 8.53 -9.06
CA LEU A 132 -10.42 7.41 -8.44
C LEU A 132 -11.04 6.09 -8.88
N SER A 133 -10.20 5.09 -9.13
CA SER A 133 -10.64 3.74 -9.46
C SER A 133 -9.97 2.73 -8.54
N LEU A 134 -10.80 1.98 -7.81
CA LEU A 134 -10.38 0.85 -7.02
C LEU A 134 -10.37 -0.39 -7.93
N LEU A 135 -9.18 -0.82 -8.29
CA LEU A 135 -8.96 -1.94 -9.20
C LEU A 135 -8.07 -2.97 -8.51
N ALA A 136 -8.58 -4.16 -8.31
CA ALA A 136 -7.85 -5.26 -7.68
C ALA A 136 -6.46 -5.46 -8.32
N THR A 137 -5.54 -6.02 -7.56
CA THR A 137 -4.26 -6.46 -8.12
C THR A 137 -4.54 -7.46 -9.25
N ARG A 138 -3.87 -7.31 -10.38
CA ARG A 138 -4.11 -8.09 -11.61
C ARG A 138 -5.37 -7.75 -12.41
N ALA A 139 -6.10 -6.71 -12.08
CA ALA A 139 -7.17 -6.21 -12.94
C ALA A 139 -6.68 -5.63 -14.30
N GLY A 140 -5.37 -5.50 -14.50
CA GLY A 140 -4.79 -4.96 -15.74
C GLY A 140 -4.80 -3.43 -15.79
N LYS A 141 -4.49 -2.79 -14.66
CA LYS A 141 -4.40 -1.32 -14.53
C LYS A 141 -3.58 -0.67 -15.64
N THR A 142 -2.45 -1.28 -16.04
CA THR A 142 -1.56 -0.75 -17.08
C THR A 142 -2.26 -0.74 -18.46
N LEU A 143 -3.00 -1.80 -18.81
CA LEU A 143 -3.75 -1.86 -20.06
C LEU A 143 -4.94 -0.87 -20.07
N ILE A 144 -5.65 -0.75 -18.94
CA ILE A 144 -6.70 0.28 -18.78
C ILE A 144 -6.09 1.69 -18.99
N GLY A 145 -4.93 1.95 -18.39
CA GLY A 145 -4.19 3.21 -18.59
C GLY A 145 -3.81 3.43 -20.06
N TYR A 146 -3.29 2.40 -20.73
CA TYR A 146 -2.98 2.45 -22.15
C TYR A 146 -4.20 2.85 -22.99
N ILE A 147 -5.34 2.19 -22.78
CA ILE A 147 -6.59 2.47 -23.51
C ILE A 147 -7.02 3.93 -23.29
N ILE A 148 -7.00 4.41 -22.05
CA ILE A 148 -7.34 5.81 -21.72
C ILE A 148 -6.39 6.79 -22.41
N PHE A 149 -5.09 6.56 -22.30
CA PHE A 149 -4.08 7.48 -22.85
C PHE A 149 -4.15 7.56 -24.37
N ARG A 150 -4.28 6.42 -25.05
CA ARG A 150 -4.44 6.38 -26.50
C ARG A 150 -5.71 7.10 -26.93
N THR A 151 -6.84 6.87 -26.26
CA THR A 151 -8.10 7.58 -26.55
C THR A 151 -7.95 9.09 -26.34
N MET A 152 -7.30 9.53 -25.28
CA MET A 152 -7.08 10.95 -25.02
C MET A 152 -6.24 11.63 -26.12
N ILE A 153 -5.27 10.93 -26.70
CA ILE A 153 -4.50 11.43 -27.84
C ILE A 153 -5.34 11.43 -29.12
N GLU A 154 -5.91 10.28 -29.49
CA GLU A 154 -6.59 10.10 -30.79
C GLU A 154 -7.91 10.86 -30.89
N LYS A 155 -8.70 10.92 -29.79
CA LYS A 155 -10.06 11.48 -29.81
C LYS A 155 -10.20 12.82 -29.09
N MET A 156 -9.38 13.06 -28.07
CA MET A 156 -9.50 14.26 -27.23
C MET A 156 -8.39 15.28 -27.47
N GLY A 157 -7.48 15.01 -28.41
CA GLY A 157 -6.39 15.93 -28.78
C GLY A 157 -5.40 16.20 -27.65
N ALA A 158 -5.20 15.26 -26.75
CA ALA A 158 -4.14 15.37 -25.74
C ALA A 158 -2.77 15.25 -26.41
N LYS A 159 -1.82 16.08 -25.97
CA LYS A 159 -0.46 16.10 -26.52
C LYS A 159 0.54 15.42 -25.60
N ARG A 160 0.41 15.63 -24.28
CA ARG A 160 1.34 15.12 -23.28
C ARG A 160 0.64 14.48 -22.10
N ILE A 161 1.11 13.31 -21.72
CA ILE A 161 0.55 12.49 -20.66
C ILE A 161 1.62 12.27 -19.58
N LEU A 162 1.27 12.46 -18.31
CA LEU A 162 2.10 12.16 -17.16
C LEU A 162 1.52 11.00 -16.37
N MET A 163 2.27 9.91 -16.24
CA MET A 163 1.96 8.80 -15.35
C MET A 163 2.94 8.79 -14.16
N ILE A 164 2.43 8.97 -12.97
CA ILE A 164 3.20 9.00 -11.72
C ILE A 164 3.14 7.61 -11.07
N VAL A 165 4.30 6.99 -10.85
CA VAL A 165 4.42 5.65 -10.27
C VAL A 165 5.31 5.64 -9.03
N PRO A 166 5.17 4.65 -8.12
CA PRO A 166 5.93 4.63 -6.87
C PRO A 166 7.38 4.13 -6.96
N SER A 167 7.77 3.48 -8.06
CA SER A 167 9.12 2.87 -8.16
C SER A 167 9.69 2.89 -9.57
N ILE A 168 11.02 2.87 -9.67
CA ILE A 168 11.75 2.81 -10.93
C ILE A 168 11.40 1.54 -11.74
N GLN A 169 11.16 0.42 -11.05
CA GLN A 169 10.75 -0.82 -11.71
C GLN A 169 9.43 -0.64 -12.46
N LEU A 170 8.45 0.06 -11.85
CA LEU A 170 7.17 0.35 -12.51
C LEU A 170 7.30 1.34 -13.66
N VAL A 171 8.29 2.25 -13.64
CA VAL A 171 8.61 3.08 -14.81
C VAL A 171 9.01 2.21 -15.99
N LYS A 172 10.01 1.35 -15.80
CA LYS A 172 10.53 0.46 -16.86
C LYS A 172 9.48 -0.53 -17.34
N GLN A 173 8.78 -1.16 -16.41
CA GLN A 173 7.71 -2.10 -16.74
C GLN A 173 6.58 -1.42 -17.51
N GLY A 174 6.13 -0.22 -17.08
CA GLY A 174 5.07 0.51 -17.76
C GLY A 174 5.40 0.83 -19.22
N HIS A 175 6.63 1.29 -19.51
CA HIS A 175 7.08 1.51 -20.89
C HIS A 175 7.15 0.22 -21.69
N GLN A 176 7.66 -0.87 -21.09
CA GLN A 176 7.72 -2.16 -21.77
C GLN A 176 6.31 -2.70 -22.05
N ASP A 177 5.42 -2.71 -21.05
CA ASP A 177 4.03 -3.14 -21.22
C ASP A 177 3.33 -2.35 -22.34
N PHE A 178 3.56 -1.04 -22.41
CA PHE A 178 2.95 -0.19 -23.46
C PHE A 178 3.46 -0.54 -24.85
N LYS A 179 4.76 -0.83 -25.00
CA LYS A 179 5.32 -1.33 -26.28
C LYS A 179 4.78 -2.72 -26.63
N ASP A 180 4.64 -3.59 -25.62
CA ASP A 180 4.12 -4.95 -25.83
C ASP A 180 2.64 -4.95 -26.25
N TYR A 181 1.85 -3.93 -25.85
CA TYR A 181 0.44 -3.81 -26.31
C TYR A 181 0.35 -3.36 -27.77
N ALA A 182 1.06 -2.31 -28.14
CA ALA A 182 1.26 -1.83 -29.50
C ALA A 182 2.27 -0.66 -29.52
N GLU A 183 3.00 -0.48 -30.62
CA GLU A 183 3.90 0.66 -30.82
C GLU A 183 3.09 1.92 -31.14
N PHE A 184 2.68 2.68 -30.14
CA PHE A 184 1.90 3.90 -30.27
C PHE A 184 2.55 5.10 -29.57
N PHE A 185 3.14 4.89 -28.38
CA PHE A 185 3.67 5.98 -27.58
C PHE A 185 5.16 6.24 -27.80
N ASN A 186 5.53 7.52 -27.90
CA ASN A 186 6.90 7.99 -27.74
C ASN A 186 7.12 8.33 -26.25
N GLY A 187 7.73 7.42 -25.51
CA GLY A 187 7.78 7.44 -24.06
C GLY A 187 9.06 8.03 -23.48
N GLU A 188 8.91 8.87 -22.45
CA GLU A 188 10.00 9.40 -21.61
C GLU A 188 9.99 8.72 -20.23
N GLU A 189 11.17 8.24 -19.79
CA GLU A 189 11.38 7.69 -18.45
C GLU A 189 11.97 8.75 -17.52
N VAL A 190 11.30 9.05 -16.39
CA VAL A 190 11.79 9.99 -15.39
C VAL A 190 12.12 9.29 -14.08
N TRP A 191 13.38 8.94 -13.93
CA TRP A 191 13.93 8.34 -12.72
C TRP A 191 15.39 8.79 -12.49
N ALA A 192 16.05 8.32 -11.42
CA ALA A 192 17.37 8.87 -11.02
C ALA A 192 18.46 8.82 -12.10
N GLN A 193 18.34 7.92 -13.08
CA GLN A 193 19.31 7.74 -14.19
C GLN A 193 18.62 7.70 -15.57
N GLY A 194 17.30 8.05 -15.63
CA GLY A 194 16.56 8.05 -16.90
C GLY A 194 16.93 9.24 -17.79
N GLU A 195 16.93 9.02 -19.08
CA GLU A 195 17.14 10.04 -20.09
C GLU A 195 15.83 10.76 -20.44
N SER A 196 15.90 12.05 -20.70
CA SER A 196 14.79 12.86 -21.20
C SER A 196 14.72 12.68 -22.72
N VAL A 197 13.53 12.37 -23.24
CA VAL A 197 13.28 12.24 -24.68
C VAL A 197 12.51 13.46 -25.15
N ASN A 198 13.11 14.27 -26.02
CA ASN A 198 12.44 15.43 -26.62
C ASN A 198 11.26 14.99 -27.49
N GLY A 199 10.10 15.64 -27.32
CA GLY A 199 8.90 15.36 -28.10
C GLY A 199 8.12 14.12 -27.66
N SER A 200 8.37 13.59 -26.44
CA SER A 200 7.59 12.47 -25.90
C SER A 200 6.13 12.88 -25.64
N ASN A 201 5.19 12.01 -26.01
CA ASN A 201 3.78 12.17 -25.70
C ASN A 201 3.37 11.47 -24.40
N LEU A 202 4.24 10.60 -23.87
CA LEU A 202 4.04 9.87 -22.60
C LEU A 202 5.27 9.99 -21.71
N THR A 203 5.06 10.50 -20.51
CA THR A 203 6.08 10.53 -19.45
C THR A 203 5.66 9.60 -18.33
N ILE A 204 6.48 8.60 -18.00
CA ILE A 204 6.30 7.76 -16.80
C ILE A 204 7.42 8.09 -15.82
N GLY A 205 7.07 8.57 -14.63
CA GLY A 205 8.07 9.01 -13.65
C GLY A 205 7.75 8.63 -12.22
N THR A 206 8.82 8.45 -11.41
CA THR A 206 8.61 8.28 -9.96
C THR A 206 8.37 9.63 -9.31
N PHE A 207 7.45 9.69 -8.32
CA PHE A 207 7.18 10.94 -7.61
C PHE A 207 8.42 11.50 -6.91
N GLN A 208 9.39 10.65 -6.49
CA GLN A 208 10.66 11.10 -5.91
C GLN A 208 11.57 11.79 -6.92
N SER A 209 11.50 11.42 -8.20
CA SER A 209 12.28 12.06 -9.26
C SER A 209 11.58 13.29 -9.82
N LEU A 210 10.26 13.23 -9.96
CA LEU A 210 9.45 14.33 -10.45
C LEU A 210 9.48 15.55 -9.51
N ILE A 211 9.42 15.32 -8.18
CA ILE A 211 9.51 16.44 -7.21
C ILE A 211 10.84 17.21 -7.31
N ARG A 212 11.92 16.58 -7.76
CA ARG A 212 13.21 17.25 -7.95
C ARG A 212 13.19 18.25 -9.11
N LYS A 213 12.24 18.12 -10.03
CA LYS A 213 12.03 19.12 -11.11
C LYS A 213 11.47 20.44 -10.56
N LEU A 214 10.84 20.39 -9.38
CA LEU A 214 10.26 21.54 -8.68
C LEU A 214 11.19 22.15 -7.61
N ASP A 215 12.29 21.50 -7.23
CA ASP A 215 13.23 22.00 -6.21
C ASP A 215 14.34 22.82 -6.85
N PRO A 216 14.39 24.15 -6.64
CA PRO A 216 15.44 25.01 -7.20
C PRO A 216 16.88 24.62 -6.82
N ARG A 217 17.04 23.86 -5.73
CA ARG A 217 18.36 23.35 -5.29
C ARG A 217 18.78 22.08 -6.03
N SER A 218 17.87 21.48 -6.78
CA SER A 218 18.14 20.25 -7.52
C SER A 218 18.85 20.57 -8.84
N LYS A 219 19.86 19.78 -9.19
CA LYS A 219 20.47 19.80 -10.54
C LYS A 219 19.49 19.47 -11.67
N ARG A 220 18.28 18.99 -11.32
CA ARG A 220 17.21 18.63 -12.25
C ARG A 220 16.07 19.63 -12.25
N TYR A 221 16.25 20.78 -11.62
CA TYR A 221 15.25 21.85 -11.58
C TYR A 221 14.90 22.30 -12.99
N ASP A 222 13.61 22.32 -13.28
CA ASP A 222 13.05 22.83 -14.52
C ASP A 222 11.65 23.39 -14.22
N PRO A 223 11.51 24.71 -14.07
CA PRO A 223 10.25 25.33 -13.67
C PRO A 223 9.12 25.13 -14.70
N ASN A 224 9.48 24.84 -15.97
CA ASN A 224 8.54 24.66 -17.07
C ASN A 224 8.25 23.17 -17.37
N TYR A 225 8.89 22.24 -16.69
CA TYR A 225 8.80 20.81 -16.99
C TYR A 225 7.35 20.29 -17.06
N PHE A 226 6.53 20.76 -16.15
CA PHE A 226 5.14 20.30 -16.03
C PHE A 226 4.16 21.02 -16.96
N ASN A 227 4.57 22.06 -17.67
CA ASN A 227 3.69 22.79 -18.57
C ASN A 227 3.27 21.90 -19.76
N GLY A 228 2.00 21.98 -20.15
CA GLY A 228 1.46 21.29 -21.33
C GLY A 228 1.14 19.80 -21.14
N PHE A 229 1.11 19.29 -19.90
CA PHE A 229 0.50 17.98 -19.64
C PHE A 229 -1.02 18.11 -19.66
N ASP A 230 -1.68 17.38 -20.56
CA ASP A 230 -3.14 17.32 -20.71
C ASP A 230 -3.77 16.25 -19.81
N VAL A 231 -3.03 15.20 -19.51
CA VAL A 231 -3.49 14.04 -18.73
C VAL A 231 -2.51 13.74 -17.60
N VAL A 232 -3.03 13.51 -16.39
CA VAL A 232 -2.24 13.08 -15.23
C VAL A 232 -2.87 11.83 -14.64
N CYS A 233 -2.09 10.76 -14.59
CA CYS A 233 -2.45 9.50 -13.93
C CYS A 233 -1.54 9.24 -12.72
N VAL A 234 -2.11 8.79 -11.61
CA VAL A 234 -1.32 8.32 -10.45
C VAL A 234 -1.61 6.85 -10.21
N ASP A 235 -0.60 6.01 -10.43
CA ASP A 235 -0.67 4.61 -10.01
C ASP A 235 -0.37 4.49 -8.52
N GLU A 236 -0.99 3.52 -7.86
CA GLU A 236 -1.00 3.35 -6.41
C GLU A 236 -1.51 4.61 -5.66
N ALA A 237 -2.68 5.08 -6.07
CA ALA A 237 -3.32 6.31 -5.57
C ALA A 237 -3.56 6.34 -4.04
N HIS A 238 -3.44 5.21 -3.32
CA HIS A 238 -3.42 5.20 -1.86
C HIS A 238 -2.23 6.01 -1.28
N LYS A 239 -1.21 6.34 -2.09
CA LYS A 239 -0.06 7.17 -1.71
C LYS A 239 -0.28 8.67 -1.94
N LEU A 240 -1.44 9.09 -2.41
CA LEU A 240 -1.77 10.51 -2.69
C LEU A 240 -1.54 11.43 -1.49
N ASN A 241 -1.68 10.92 -0.27
CA ASN A 241 -1.41 11.69 0.95
C ASN A 241 0.08 11.98 1.21
N ALA A 242 1.01 11.40 0.43
CA ALA A 242 2.42 11.73 0.54
C ALA A 242 2.70 13.17 0.10
N LYS A 243 3.52 13.89 0.88
CA LYS A 243 3.83 15.31 0.66
C LYS A 243 4.32 15.61 -0.76
N SER A 244 5.19 14.76 -1.31
CA SER A 244 5.73 14.95 -2.67
C SER A 244 4.66 14.88 -3.75
N ILE A 245 3.71 13.94 -3.65
CA ILE A 245 2.61 13.82 -4.62
C ILE A 245 1.66 15.02 -4.48
N LYS A 246 1.28 15.38 -3.26
CA LYS A 246 0.47 16.58 -3.00
C LYS A 246 1.12 17.84 -3.60
N THR A 247 2.44 18.00 -3.43
CA THR A 247 3.17 19.14 -3.98
C THR A 247 3.11 19.18 -5.50
N ILE A 248 3.29 18.05 -6.19
CA ILE A 248 3.21 17.97 -7.66
C ILE A 248 1.78 18.32 -8.13
N LEU A 249 0.76 17.69 -7.54
CA LEU A 249 -0.63 17.87 -7.94
C LEU A 249 -1.24 19.22 -7.53
N SER A 250 -0.53 20.00 -6.72
CA SER A 250 -0.93 21.37 -6.34
C SER A 250 -0.33 22.45 -7.24
N GLN A 251 0.53 22.07 -8.19
CA GLN A 251 1.19 23.05 -9.07
C GLN A 251 0.19 23.72 -10.04
N PRO A 252 0.51 24.94 -10.53
CA PRO A 252 -0.36 25.69 -11.43
C PRO A 252 -0.76 24.96 -12.71
N PHE A 253 0.12 24.14 -13.29
CA PHE A 253 -0.15 23.38 -14.51
C PHE A 253 -1.40 22.48 -14.41
N MET A 254 -1.76 22.05 -13.19
CA MET A 254 -2.95 21.23 -12.95
C MET A 254 -4.28 21.92 -13.32
N LYS A 255 -4.27 23.25 -13.55
CA LYS A 255 -5.45 23.98 -14.04
C LYS A 255 -5.80 23.65 -15.51
N GLU A 256 -4.77 23.26 -16.28
CA GLU A 256 -4.87 22.98 -17.72
C GLU A 256 -5.07 21.49 -18.00
N VAL A 257 -4.95 20.63 -16.99
CA VAL A 257 -5.11 19.19 -17.12
C VAL A 257 -6.58 18.85 -17.42
N LYS A 258 -6.80 18.22 -18.56
CA LYS A 258 -8.14 17.82 -19.08
C LYS A 258 -8.67 16.58 -18.37
N LEU A 259 -7.80 15.64 -18.01
CA LEU A 259 -8.14 14.39 -17.34
C LEU A 259 -7.13 14.05 -16.26
N GLN A 260 -7.62 13.88 -15.03
CA GLN A 260 -6.82 13.50 -13.86
C GLN A 260 -7.45 12.30 -13.18
N PHE A 261 -6.72 11.19 -13.08
CA PHE A 261 -7.27 9.99 -12.45
C PHE A 261 -6.21 9.18 -11.70
N GLY A 262 -6.68 8.35 -10.78
CA GLY A 262 -5.81 7.50 -9.98
C GLY A 262 -6.29 6.06 -9.95
N PHE A 263 -5.33 5.13 -10.02
CA PHE A 263 -5.54 3.70 -9.84
C PHE A 263 -4.99 3.23 -8.51
N THR A 264 -5.68 2.30 -7.86
CA THR A 264 -5.14 1.59 -6.70
C THR A 264 -5.89 0.27 -6.47
N GLY A 265 -5.23 -0.70 -5.87
CA GLY A 265 -5.87 -1.93 -5.36
C GLY A 265 -6.49 -1.77 -3.98
N THR A 266 -6.23 -0.66 -3.30
CA THR A 266 -6.73 -0.36 -1.94
C THR A 266 -6.89 1.14 -1.77
N LEU A 267 -7.98 1.56 -1.17
CA LEU A 267 -8.23 2.96 -0.77
C LEU A 267 -8.32 3.07 0.75
N PRO A 268 -8.04 4.23 1.32
CA PRO A 268 -8.37 4.51 2.71
C PRO A 268 -9.85 4.27 2.98
N LYS A 269 -10.19 3.94 4.23
CA LYS A 269 -11.60 3.72 4.60
C LYS A 269 -12.42 5.00 4.35
N PRO A 270 -13.65 4.86 3.83
CA PRO A 270 -14.55 5.99 3.67
C PRO A 270 -14.70 6.79 4.97
N ASN A 271 -14.95 8.07 4.83
CA ASN A 271 -15.12 8.99 5.97
C ASN A 271 -13.89 9.18 6.87
N THR A 272 -12.68 8.83 6.41
CA THR A 272 -11.43 9.17 7.09
C THR A 272 -10.77 10.41 6.49
N ILE A 273 -9.80 10.98 7.21
CA ILE A 273 -8.98 12.11 6.74
C ILE A 273 -8.22 11.72 5.47
N GLU A 274 -7.66 10.52 5.47
CA GLU A 274 -6.90 9.97 4.34
C GLU A 274 -7.79 9.78 3.10
N TRP A 275 -9.04 9.37 3.30
CA TRP A 275 -10.03 9.26 2.23
C TRP A 275 -10.33 10.63 1.59
N LEU A 276 -10.65 11.65 2.41
CA LEU A 276 -10.86 13.00 1.91
C LEU A 276 -9.62 13.57 1.23
N GLY A 277 -8.42 13.27 1.76
CA GLY A 277 -7.16 13.65 1.13
C GLY A 277 -7.00 13.07 -0.28
N CYS A 278 -7.33 11.81 -0.49
CA CYS A 278 -7.30 11.20 -1.81
C CYS A 278 -8.33 11.82 -2.76
N GLN A 279 -9.57 11.99 -2.30
CA GLN A 279 -10.63 12.61 -3.12
C GLN A 279 -10.36 14.08 -3.43
N SER A 280 -9.80 14.84 -2.49
CA SER A 280 -9.49 16.26 -2.72
C SER A 280 -8.54 16.46 -3.90
N LEU A 281 -7.66 15.50 -4.13
CA LEU A 281 -6.70 15.54 -5.24
C LEU A 281 -7.25 14.94 -6.53
N MET A 282 -7.93 13.79 -6.46
CA MET A 282 -8.30 13.00 -7.66
C MET A 282 -9.80 12.98 -7.96
N GLY A 283 -10.67 13.43 -7.07
CA GLY A 283 -12.11 13.33 -7.27
C GLY A 283 -12.74 12.06 -6.71
N PRO A 284 -14.00 11.78 -7.06
CA PRO A 284 -14.77 10.67 -6.51
C PRO A 284 -14.26 9.30 -6.97
N LYS A 285 -14.53 8.26 -6.17
CA LYS A 285 -14.39 6.86 -6.61
C LYS A 285 -15.54 6.54 -7.59
N ILE A 286 -15.20 6.28 -8.84
CA ILE A 286 -16.19 5.98 -9.90
C ILE A 286 -16.19 4.53 -10.33
N GLN A 287 -15.14 3.77 -10.06
CA GLN A 287 -15.01 2.37 -10.44
C GLN A 287 -14.48 1.54 -9.26
N ASP A 288 -15.04 0.34 -9.13
CA ASP A 288 -14.65 -0.64 -8.13
C ASP A 288 -14.68 -2.03 -8.79
N ILE A 289 -13.50 -2.66 -8.90
CA ILE A 289 -13.36 -4.03 -9.42
C ILE A 289 -12.64 -4.83 -8.35
N SER A 290 -13.38 -5.66 -7.64
CA SER A 290 -12.86 -6.45 -6.54
C SER A 290 -12.11 -7.71 -7.00
N THR A 291 -11.27 -8.26 -6.11
CA THR A 291 -10.63 -9.56 -6.35
C THR A 291 -11.66 -10.66 -6.56
N MET A 292 -12.73 -10.68 -5.76
CA MET A 292 -13.77 -11.72 -5.85
C MET A 292 -14.61 -11.61 -7.12
N GLU A 293 -14.82 -10.40 -7.64
CA GLU A 293 -15.44 -10.23 -8.97
C GLU A 293 -14.58 -10.88 -10.06
N LEU A 294 -13.25 -10.68 -10.02
CA LEU A 294 -12.34 -11.29 -10.99
C LEU A 294 -12.24 -12.81 -10.81
N VAL A 295 -12.34 -13.31 -9.59
CA VAL A 295 -12.45 -14.76 -9.29
C VAL A 295 -13.74 -15.32 -9.89
N GLY A 296 -14.88 -14.68 -9.66
CA GLY A 296 -16.18 -15.10 -10.18
C GLY A 296 -16.24 -15.13 -11.71
N ARG A 297 -15.45 -14.28 -12.38
CA ARG A 297 -15.29 -14.26 -13.83
C ARG A 297 -14.21 -15.23 -14.36
N GLY A 298 -13.53 -15.98 -13.50
CA GLY A 298 -12.47 -16.92 -13.87
C GLY A 298 -11.14 -16.27 -14.25
N PHE A 299 -10.96 -14.97 -13.98
CA PHE A 299 -9.69 -14.26 -14.28
C PHE A 299 -8.66 -14.40 -13.17
N LEU A 300 -9.09 -14.76 -11.98
CA LEU A 300 -8.23 -15.04 -10.83
C LEU A 300 -8.69 -16.35 -10.18
N VAL A 301 -7.78 -17.02 -9.48
CA VAL A 301 -8.11 -18.17 -8.62
C VAL A 301 -8.55 -17.71 -7.24
N GLU A 302 -9.36 -18.51 -6.55
CA GLU A 302 -9.89 -18.18 -5.23
C GLU A 302 -8.82 -18.29 -4.14
N PRO A 303 -8.57 -17.26 -3.31
CA PRO A 303 -7.71 -17.38 -2.14
C PRO A 303 -8.45 -18.10 -1.01
N ILE A 304 -7.83 -19.18 -0.48
CA ILE A 304 -8.30 -19.88 0.70
C ILE A 304 -7.29 -19.67 1.83
N ILE A 305 -7.72 -19.01 2.90
CA ILE A 305 -6.84 -18.59 3.97
C ILE A 305 -7.00 -19.49 5.18
N LYS A 306 -5.90 -20.07 5.67
CA LYS A 306 -5.84 -20.78 6.95
C LYS A 306 -4.99 -19.97 7.92
N GLN A 307 -5.62 -19.32 8.89
CA GLN A 307 -4.93 -18.58 9.93
C GLN A 307 -4.66 -19.50 11.11
N PHE A 308 -3.38 -19.73 11.42
CA PHE A 308 -2.92 -20.42 12.61
C PHE A 308 -2.53 -19.41 13.69
N ARG A 309 -3.20 -19.46 14.83
CA ARG A 309 -2.88 -18.67 16.01
C ARG A 309 -2.09 -19.52 16.99
N LEU A 310 -0.80 -19.19 17.12
CA LEU A 310 0.12 -19.86 18.04
C LEU A 310 0.00 -19.16 19.39
N VAL A 311 -0.76 -19.77 20.32
CA VAL A 311 -1.05 -19.19 21.63
C VAL A 311 -0.03 -19.73 22.62
N TYR A 312 0.96 -18.91 22.95
CA TYR A 312 2.03 -19.28 23.88
C TYR A 312 1.59 -19.13 25.33
N THR A 313 1.93 -20.12 26.17
CA THR A 313 1.71 -20.06 27.61
C THR A 313 2.70 -19.03 28.20
N PRO A 314 2.25 -17.99 28.93
CA PRO A 314 3.16 -16.92 29.42
C PRO A 314 4.35 -17.44 30.23
N GLU A 315 4.15 -18.46 31.02
CA GLU A 315 5.18 -19.09 31.83
C GLU A 315 6.31 -19.69 30.98
N SER A 316 5.98 -20.24 29.81
CA SER A 316 6.94 -20.93 28.94
C SER A 316 7.95 -20.01 28.26
N TYR A 317 7.62 -18.71 28.04
CA TYR A 317 8.53 -17.76 27.40
C TYR A 317 8.99 -16.62 28.34
N ARG A 318 8.67 -16.68 29.62
CA ARG A 318 8.98 -15.59 30.56
C ARG A 318 10.48 -15.29 30.66
N LYS A 319 11.33 -16.33 30.73
CA LYS A 319 12.80 -16.17 30.78
C LYS A 319 13.31 -15.48 29.52
N GLU A 320 13.01 -16.04 28.35
CA GLU A 320 13.39 -15.47 27.05
C GLU A 320 12.74 -14.11 26.82
N GLY A 321 11.54 -13.91 27.35
CA GLY A 321 10.83 -12.63 27.33
C GLY A 321 11.57 -11.54 28.10
N ILE A 322 12.14 -11.86 29.25
CA ILE A 322 12.99 -10.95 30.04
C ILE A 322 14.28 -10.65 29.28
N ASP A 323 14.98 -11.67 28.79
CA ASP A 323 16.24 -11.53 28.07
C ASP A 323 16.07 -10.69 26.79
N CYS A 324 15.00 -10.94 26.03
CA CYS A 324 14.65 -10.16 24.85
C CYS A 324 14.30 -8.71 25.21
N ALA A 325 13.53 -8.49 26.27
CA ALA A 325 13.16 -7.15 26.73
C ALA A 325 14.39 -6.35 27.18
N GLU A 326 15.30 -6.97 27.95
CA GLU A 326 16.56 -6.36 28.38
C GLU A 326 17.44 -5.99 27.17
N TYR A 327 17.56 -6.87 26.19
CA TYR A 327 18.28 -6.59 24.95
C TYR A 327 17.69 -5.39 24.21
N LEU A 328 16.38 -5.34 24.04
CA LEU A 328 15.72 -4.22 23.36
C LEU A 328 15.88 -2.92 24.15
N VAL A 329 15.65 -2.94 25.47
CA VAL A 329 15.77 -1.77 26.33
C VAL A 329 17.20 -1.22 26.33
N GLY A 330 18.21 -2.07 26.37
CA GLY A 330 19.62 -1.69 26.26
C GLY A 330 20.01 -1.08 24.90
N ASN A 331 19.20 -1.31 23.87
CA ASN A 331 19.40 -0.78 22.53
C ASN A 331 18.50 0.42 22.18
N TYR A 332 17.74 0.97 23.16
CA TYR A 332 17.00 2.21 22.96
C TYR A 332 17.81 3.42 23.44
N VAL A 333 17.78 4.48 22.66
CA VAL A 333 18.32 5.80 23.03
C VAL A 333 17.19 6.82 23.10
N LEU A 334 17.33 7.82 23.97
CA LEU A 334 16.45 8.97 24.03
C LEU A 334 16.91 10.00 23.00
N LYS A 335 16.07 10.23 22.01
CA LYS A 335 16.26 11.31 21.03
C LYS A 335 14.99 12.14 20.98
N ASP A 336 15.11 13.44 21.19
CA ASP A 336 13.98 14.39 21.23
C ASP A 336 12.87 13.94 22.22
N ASN A 337 13.25 13.49 23.41
CA ASN A 337 12.38 12.90 24.44
C ASN A 337 11.58 11.67 24.01
N LYS A 338 11.94 11.02 22.90
CA LYS A 338 11.34 9.76 22.42
C LYS A 338 12.34 8.62 22.51
N LYS A 339 11.87 7.46 22.95
CA LYS A 339 12.65 6.22 22.95
C LYS A 339 12.78 5.74 21.49
N GLN A 340 13.98 5.75 20.94
CA GLN A 340 14.28 5.27 19.60
C GLN A 340 15.25 4.10 19.66
N LEU A 341 14.94 3.05 18.91
CA LEU A 341 15.80 1.89 18.78
C LEU A 341 17.02 2.27 17.93
N ILE A 342 18.24 2.00 18.43
CA ILE A 342 19.46 2.22 17.64
C ILE A 342 19.42 1.43 16.33
N PRO A 343 20.02 1.96 15.24
CA PRO A 343 20.08 1.27 13.96
C PRO A 343 20.61 -0.15 14.09
N LYS A 344 20.07 -1.10 13.36
CA LYS A 344 20.41 -2.51 13.47
C LYS A 344 21.90 -2.80 13.29
N ALA A 345 22.58 -2.06 12.40
CA ALA A 345 24.01 -2.16 12.15
C ALA A 345 24.87 -1.83 13.40
N GLU A 346 24.32 -1.04 14.32
CA GLU A 346 24.98 -0.60 15.55
C GLU A 346 24.64 -1.49 16.74
N ARG A 347 23.64 -2.38 16.61
CA ARG A 347 23.25 -3.33 17.66
C ARG A 347 24.20 -4.52 17.64
N LYS A 348 24.59 -4.95 18.82
CA LYS A 348 25.34 -6.20 18.94
C LYS A 348 24.40 -7.39 18.79
N LEU A 349 24.86 -8.43 18.11
CA LEU A 349 24.09 -9.62 17.78
C LEU A 349 23.87 -10.51 19.03
N GLY A 350 22.62 -10.98 19.19
CA GLY A 350 22.20 -11.96 20.18
C GLY A 350 21.67 -11.37 21.50
N TRP A 351 20.65 -11.99 22.04
CA TRP A 351 20.01 -11.58 23.30
C TRP A 351 20.95 -11.67 24.51
N ASN A 352 21.97 -12.51 24.45
CA ASN A 352 22.97 -12.67 25.50
C ASN A 352 23.98 -11.51 25.59
N TYR A 353 23.84 -10.51 24.70
CA TYR A 353 24.77 -9.41 24.63
C TYR A 353 24.18 -8.11 25.19
N ILE A 354 24.04 -8.03 26.52
CA ILE A 354 23.66 -6.80 27.20
C ILE A 354 24.90 -6.07 27.65
N LYS A 355 25.26 -4.99 26.98
CA LYS A 355 26.44 -4.20 27.37
C LYS A 355 26.26 -3.43 28.69
N SER A 356 25.07 -2.87 28.89
CA SER A 356 24.65 -2.25 30.14
C SER A 356 23.17 -1.89 30.10
N LEU A 357 22.40 -2.38 31.05
CA LEU A 357 21.07 -1.86 31.31
C LEU A 357 21.18 -0.43 31.85
N PRO A 358 20.23 0.47 31.54
CA PRO A 358 20.13 1.76 32.18
C PRO A 358 20.20 1.60 33.72
N PRO A 359 20.90 2.48 34.45
CA PRO A 359 21.10 2.33 35.89
C PRO A 359 19.82 2.12 36.69
N THR A 360 18.74 2.80 36.29
CA THR A 360 17.40 2.66 36.89
C THR A 360 16.81 1.26 36.71
N ILE A 361 16.97 0.66 35.54
CA ILE A 361 16.49 -0.70 35.25
C ILE A 361 17.33 -1.73 35.98
N LYS A 362 18.64 -1.53 36.04
CA LYS A 362 19.56 -2.38 36.78
C LYS A 362 19.24 -2.40 38.28
N ALA A 363 18.94 -1.26 38.87
CA ALA A 363 18.52 -1.15 40.27
C ALA A 363 17.18 -1.87 40.52
N ILE A 364 16.22 -1.76 39.61
CA ILE A 364 14.93 -2.46 39.72
C ILE A 364 15.11 -3.97 39.59
N LYS A 365 15.94 -4.45 38.65
CA LYS A 365 16.27 -5.88 38.50
C LYS A 365 16.86 -6.47 39.80
N GLN A 366 17.72 -5.71 40.50
CA GLN A 366 18.34 -6.15 41.75
C GLN A 366 17.37 -6.18 42.93
N LYS A 367 16.30 -5.40 42.90
CA LYS A 367 15.41 -5.17 44.04
C LYS A 367 14.15 -6.02 44.02
N TYR A 368 13.66 -6.43 42.86
CA TYR A 368 12.34 -7.03 42.72
C TYR A 368 12.39 -8.43 42.15
N GLU A 369 11.37 -9.23 42.46
CA GLU A 369 11.17 -10.59 41.93
C GLU A 369 11.00 -10.63 40.40
N PRO A 370 11.34 -11.75 39.74
CA PRO A 370 11.30 -11.84 38.26
C PRO A 370 9.96 -11.44 37.64
N LEU A 371 8.83 -11.74 38.29
CA LEU A 371 7.50 -11.40 37.77
C LEU A 371 7.26 -9.89 37.75
N TYR A 372 7.57 -9.21 38.86
CA TYR A 372 7.43 -7.74 38.93
C TYR A 372 8.39 -7.04 37.95
N TYR A 373 9.59 -7.59 37.81
CA TYR A 373 10.57 -7.06 36.87
C TYR A 373 10.11 -7.22 35.42
N TYR A 374 9.51 -8.35 35.08
CA TYR A 374 8.92 -8.58 33.77
C TYR A 374 7.82 -7.56 33.43
N ASP A 375 6.88 -7.36 34.33
CA ASP A 375 5.80 -6.37 34.17
C ASP A 375 6.34 -4.94 34.05
N TYR A 376 7.40 -4.64 34.80
CA TYR A 376 8.09 -3.36 34.70
C TYR A 376 8.71 -3.14 33.32
N LEU A 377 9.40 -4.13 32.76
CA LEU A 377 9.97 -4.03 31.41
C LEU A 377 8.87 -3.85 30.34
N GLN A 378 7.79 -4.58 30.45
CA GLN A 378 6.64 -4.39 29.55
C GLN A 378 6.05 -2.98 29.67
N SER A 379 5.86 -2.49 30.88
CA SER A 379 5.38 -1.13 31.13
C SER A 379 6.34 -0.08 30.53
N TRP A 380 7.64 -0.28 30.69
CA TRP A 380 8.66 0.61 30.12
C TRP A 380 8.60 0.65 28.59
N MET A 381 8.30 -0.47 27.94
CA MET A 381 8.17 -0.58 26.49
C MET A 381 6.81 -0.08 25.94
N ARG A 382 5.83 0.15 26.79
CA ARG A 382 4.42 0.40 26.38
C ARG A 382 4.22 1.65 25.53
N ASP A 383 4.97 2.72 25.79
CA ASP A 383 4.84 4.03 25.12
C ASP A 383 5.60 4.12 23.78
N SER A 384 6.15 3.01 23.32
CA SER A 384 6.90 2.93 22.07
C SER A 384 6.46 1.69 21.25
N ASN A 385 6.95 1.59 20.02
CA ASN A 385 6.81 0.35 19.24
C ASN A 385 7.65 -0.81 19.80
N ALA A 386 8.28 -0.63 20.96
CA ALA A 386 9.16 -1.61 21.58
C ALA A 386 8.43 -2.91 21.93
N LEU A 387 7.17 -2.84 22.41
CA LEU A 387 6.39 -4.04 22.68
C LEU A 387 6.11 -4.86 21.41
N LEU A 388 5.84 -4.21 20.29
CA LEU A 388 5.65 -4.93 19.02
C LEU A 388 6.97 -5.55 18.55
N ASN A 389 8.08 -4.82 18.65
CA ASN A 389 9.41 -5.34 18.32
C ASN A 389 9.77 -6.53 19.22
N TRP A 390 9.45 -6.47 20.52
CA TRP A 390 9.65 -7.56 21.47
C TRP A 390 8.85 -8.82 21.07
N GLU A 391 7.55 -8.70 20.80
CA GLU A 391 6.76 -9.84 20.32
C GLU A 391 7.32 -10.39 18.99
N GLN A 392 7.77 -9.52 18.08
CA GLN A 392 8.33 -9.95 16.80
C GLN A 392 9.66 -10.71 16.98
N GLU A 393 10.53 -10.27 17.88
CA GLU A 393 11.78 -10.97 18.16
C GLU A 393 11.51 -12.35 18.80
N LEU A 394 10.62 -12.44 19.79
CA LEU A 394 10.21 -13.73 20.36
C LEU A 394 9.62 -14.65 19.30
N ALA A 395 8.69 -14.14 18.47
CA ALA A 395 8.06 -14.92 17.42
C ALA A 395 9.04 -15.49 16.39
N GLN A 396 10.13 -14.78 16.09
CA GLN A 396 11.18 -15.25 15.16
C GLN A 396 12.02 -16.38 15.76
N HIS A 397 12.11 -16.44 17.08
CA HIS A 397 12.93 -17.42 17.81
C HIS A 397 12.12 -18.62 18.33
N SER A 398 10.83 -18.73 18.00
CA SER A 398 10.01 -19.87 18.39
C SER A 398 10.31 -21.10 17.55
N GLN A 399 10.79 -22.20 18.19
CA GLN A 399 11.04 -23.48 17.55
C GLN A 399 9.73 -24.09 17.01
N GLN A 400 8.64 -24.00 17.77
CA GLN A 400 7.34 -24.57 17.37
C GLN A 400 6.78 -23.87 16.12
N LYS A 401 7.01 -22.57 15.97
CA LYS A 401 6.66 -21.86 14.75
C LYS A 401 7.49 -22.36 13.56
N MET A 402 8.78 -22.58 13.77
CA MET A 402 9.65 -23.16 12.75
C MET A 402 9.18 -24.56 12.36
N ASP A 403 8.87 -25.41 13.33
CA ASP A 403 8.37 -26.77 13.11
C ASP A 403 7.07 -26.75 12.30
N LEU A 404 6.15 -25.83 12.62
CA LEU A 404 4.92 -25.65 11.84
C LEU A 404 5.23 -25.23 10.38
N ILE A 405 6.15 -24.29 10.17
CA ILE A 405 6.56 -23.88 8.81
C ILE A 405 7.11 -25.10 8.06
N LEU A 406 8.01 -25.86 8.65
CA LEU A 406 8.59 -27.05 8.03
C LEU A 406 7.53 -28.13 7.74
N GLN A 407 6.58 -28.35 8.67
CA GLN A 407 5.44 -29.26 8.47
C GLN A 407 4.54 -28.80 7.31
N LEU A 408 4.25 -27.50 7.19
CA LEU A 408 3.48 -27.00 6.07
C LEU A 408 4.22 -27.21 4.75
N LEU A 409 5.53 -26.92 4.71
CA LEU A 409 6.36 -27.09 3.53
C LEU A 409 6.50 -28.56 3.08
N SER A 410 6.51 -29.54 4.02
CA SER A 410 6.59 -30.96 3.67
C SER A 410 5.36 -31.46 2.90
N ASN A 411 4.22 -30.80 3.07
CA ASN A 411 2.98 -31.13 2.36
C ASN A 411 2.79 -30.39 1.03
N MET A 412 3.76 -29.54 0.64
CA MET A 412 3.70 -28.75 -0.58
C MET A 412 4.64 -29.31 -1.65
N THR A 413 4.08 -29.77 -2.75
CA THR A 413 4.85 -30.32 -3.89
C THR A 413 5.12 -29.28 -4.98
N LYS A 414 4.33 -28.22 -5.05
CA LYS A 414 4.45 -27.11 -6.01
C LYS A 414 5.26 -25.96 -5.43
N ASN A 415 5.55 -24.98 -6.27
CA ASN A 415 6.26 -23.78 -5.86
C ASN A 415 5.51 -23.04 -4.76
N CYS A 416 6.23 -22.58 -3.75
CA CYS A 416 5.66 -21.82 -2.63
C CYS A 416 6.54 -20.63 -2.24
N ILE A 417 5.92 -19.63 -1.63
CA ILE A 417 6.64 -18.47 -1.05
C ILE A 417 6.43 -18.45 0.47
N VAL A 418 7.53 -18.22 1.18
CA VAL A 418 7.57 -17.95 2.61
C VAL A 418 7.93 -16.48 2.81
N PHE A 419 6.99 -15.66 3.28
CA PHE A 419 7.22 -14.25 3.51
C PHE A 419 7.66 -13.96 4.93
N ALA A 420 8.72 -13.17 5.07
CA ALA A 420 9.22 -12.66 6.34
C ALA A 420 9.70 -11.20 6.22
N HIS A 421 9.81 -10.47 7.33
CA HIS A 421 10.24 -9.06 7.32
C HIS A 421 11.73 -8.86 7.53
N ASN A 422 12.30 -9.63 8.47
CA ASN A 422 13.65 -9.45 8.94
C ASN A 422 14.65 -10.22 8.07
N THR A 423 15.69 -9.56 7.58
CA THR A 423 16.71 -10.18 6.71
C THR A 423 17.46 -11.32 7.39
N ASP A 424 17.72 -11.21 8.71
CA ASP A 424 18.42 -12.27 9.46
C ASP A 424 17.52 -13.47 9.65
N TYR A 425 16.23 -13.21 9.96
CA TYR A 425 15.24 -14.27 10.04
C TYR A 425 15.02 -14.96 8.67
N ILE A 426 15.02 -14.19 7.56
CA ILE A 426 15.00 -14.76 6.21
C ILE A 426 16.20 -15.68 5.98
N THR A 427 17.39 -15.28 6.42
CA THR A 427 18.60 -16.10 6.30
C THR A 427 18.48 -17.38 7.13
N TYR A 428 18.06 -17.25 8.38
CA TYR A 428 17.81 -18.39 9.25
C TYR A 428 16.77 -19.38 8.66
N LEU A 429 15.65 -18.86 8.12
CA LEU A 429 14.64 -19.67 7.43
C LEU A 429 15.25 -20.42 6.24
N VAL A 430 16.01 -19.73 5.39
CA VAL A 430 16.65 -20.36 4.22
C VAL A 430 17.58 -21.50 4.64
N ASP A 431 18.44 -21.28 5.63
CA ASP A 431 19.41 -22.26 6.07
C ASP A 431 18.72 -23.48 6.73
N THR A 432 17.70 -23.24 7.54
CA THR A 432 16.93 -24.30 8.19
C THR A 432 16.13 -25.13 7.17
N ILE A 433 15.49 -24.45 6.20
CA ILE A 433 14.69 -25.11 5.15
C ILE A 433 15.62 -25.95 4.23
N LYS A 434 16.78 -25.41 3.82
CA LYS A 434 17.78 -26.15 3.03
C LYS A 434 18.27 -27.40 3.75
N LYS A 435 18.52 -27.29 5.05
CA LYS A 435 18.96 -28.43 5.86
C LYS A 435 17.88 -29.51 5.97
N LYS A 436 16.60 -29.12 6.03
CA LYS A 436 15.47 -30.05 6.16
C LYS A 436 15.06 -30.68 4.83
N PHE A 437 15.16 -29.94 3.72
CA PHE A 437 14.76 -30.35 2.37
C PHE A 437 15.93 -30.20 1.38
N PRO A 438 17.01 -31.00 1.51
CA PRO A 438 18.21 -30.88 0.67
C PRO A 438 17.93 -31.13 -0.83
N GLU A 439 16.86 -31.86 -1.14
CA GLU A 439 16.42 -32.19 -2.50
C GLU A 439 15.65 -31.02 -3.17
N ARG A 440 15.16 -30.06 -2.41
CA ARG A 440 14.38 -28.94 -2.93
C ARG A 440 15.24 -27.71 -3.17
N LYS A 441 14.96 -26.99 -4.25
CA LYS A 441 15.62 -25.70 -4.51
C LYS A 441 15.05 -24.63 -3.62
N VAL A 442 15.88 -24.08 -2.71
CA VAL A 442 15.51 -23.00 -1.80
C VAL A 442 16.18 -21.70 -2.25
N LEU A 443 15.36 -20.72 -2.61
CA LEU A 443 15.75 -19.44 -3.16
C LEU A 443 15.52 -18.32 -2.14
N LYS A 444 16.22 -17.18 -2.30
CA LYS A 444 16.15 -16.03 -1.38
C LYS A 444 16.05 -14.72 -2.14
N ILE A 445 15.10 -13.87 -1.74
CA ILE A 445 15.00 -12.46 -2.19
C ILE A 445 14.82 -11.54 -0.99
N THR A 446 15.66 -10.48 -0.93
CA THR A 446 15.59 -9.45 0.12
C THR A 446 15.45 -8.05 -0.48
N GLY A 447 15.16 -7.06 0.37
CA GLY A 447 15.09 -5.65 -0.05
C GLY A 447 16.40 -5.10 -0.61
N ALA A 448 17.55 -5.67 -0.21
CA ALA A 448 18.88 -5.27 -0.66
C ALA A 448 19.24 -5.80 -2.06
N ASP A 449 18.52 -6.80 -2.58
CA ASP A 449 18.82 -7.38 -3.88
C ASP A 449 18.39 -6.45 -5.01
N ASN A 450 19.26 -6.27 -6.01
CA ASN A 450 18.95 -5.48 -7.19
C ASN A 450 17.97 -6.20 -8.14
N LEU A 451 17.42 -5.46 -9.11
CA LEU A 451 16.40 -5.99 -10.03
C LEU A 451 16.88 -7.19 -10.85
N LYS A 452 18.13 -7.16 -11.34
CA LYS A 452 18.70 -8.26 -12.14
C LYS A 452 18.75 -9.56 -11.33
N LYS A 453 19.20 -9.47 -10.06
CA LYS A 453 19.25 -10.63 -9.16
C LYS A 453 17.87 -11.18 -8.86
N ARG A 454 16.89 -10.28 -8.59
CA ARG A 454 15.51 -10.69 -8.34
C ARG A 454 14.91 -11.41 -9.55
N GLN A 455 15.10 -10.87 -10.76
CA GLN A 455 14.62 -11.51 -11.99
C GLN A 455 15.24 -12.89 -12.18
N LYS A 456 16.56 -13.02 -12.02
CA LYS A 456 17.24 -14.33 -12.10
C LYS A 456 16.64 -15.35 -11.13
N VAL A 457 16.35 -14.95 -9.87
CA VAL A 457 15.73 -15.87 -8.89
C VAL A 457 14.32 -16.29 -9.32
N LEU A 458 13.54 -15.38 -9.92
CA LEU A 458 12.21 -15.70 -10.44
C LEU A 458 12.29 -16.65 -11.63
N ASP A 459 13.22 -16.43 -12.55
CA ASP A 459 13.44 -17.29 -13.72
C ASP A 459 13.85 -18.71 -13.27
N GLU A 460 14.71 -18.79 -12.25
CA GLU A 460 15.08 -20.06 -11.63
C GLU A 460 13.91 -20.77 -10.96
N MET A 461 12.98 -20.03 -10.34
CA MET A 461 11.77 -20.57 -9.73
C MET A 461 10.80 -21.11 -10.79
N LEU A 462 10.72 -20.46 -11.95
CA LEU A 462 9.86 -20.86 -13.05
C LEU A 462 10.38 -22.10 -13.82
N ALA A 463 11.68 -22.34 -13.76
CA ALA A 463 12.32 -23.43 -14.49
C ALA A 463 11.97 -24.84 -13.96
N GLN A 464 11.50 -24.94 -12.71
CA GLN A 464 11.16 -26.22 -12.09
C GLN A 464 10.05 -26.08 -11.03
N ASP A 465 9.33 -27.17 -10.78
CA ASP A 465 8.35 -27.28 -9.69
C ASP A 465 9.03 -27.60 -8.35
N GLY A 466 8.33 -27.35 -7.26
CA GLY A 466 8.78 -27.69 -5.90
C GLY A 466 9.77 -26.72 -5.28
N CYS A 467 10.06 -25.59 -5.94
CA CYS A 467 10.91 -24.54 -5.36
C CYS A 467 10.28 -23.87 -4.14
N ILE A 468 11.11 -23.54 -3.16
CA ILE A 468 10.72 -22.73 -1.99
C ILE A 468 11.43 -21.40 -2.08
N LEU A 469 10.67 -20.31 -2.22
CA LEU A 469 11.21 -18.95 -2.20
C LEU A 469 10.97 -18.32 -0.83
N VAL A 470 12.04 -17.94 -0.13
CA VAL A 470 11.93 -17.12 1.08
C VAL A 470 12.18 -15.66 0.70
N ALA A 471 11.18 -14.80 0.91
CA ALA A 471 11.22 -13.44 0.42
C ALA A 471 10.83 -12.40 1.47
N SER A 472 11.45 -11.21 1.39
CA SER A 472 10.98 -10.06 2.15
C SER A 472 9.63 -9.57 1.62
N VAL A 473 8.70 -9.29 2.52
CA VAL A 473 7.39 -8.73 2.18
C VAL A 473 7.50 -7.42 1.38
N SER A 474 8.52 -6.60 1.64
CA SER A 474 8.78 -5.37 0.89
C SER A 474 9.07 -5.61 -0.61
N CYS A 475 9.58 -6.79 -0.97
CA CYS A 475 9.85 -7.13 -2.38
C CYS A 475 8.56 -7.36 -3.18
N VAL A 476 7.47 -7.76 -2.51
CA VAL A 476 6.16 -7.94 -3.15
C VAL A 476 5.58 -6.61 -3.62
N ALA A 477 5.80 -5.55 -2.85
CA ALA A 477 5.34 -4.20 -3.21
C ALA A 477 6.06 -3.63 -4.46
N THR A 478 7.16 -4.25 -4.91
CA THR A 478 8.01 -3.73 -5.99
C THR A 478 7.67 -4.24 -7.40
N GLY A 479 6.49 -4.84 -7.62
CA GLY A 479 6.06 -5.20 -8.99
C GLY A 479 6.44 -6.61 -9.46
N LEU A 480 7.07 -7.45 -8.64
CA LEU A 480 7.43 -8.83 -9.04
C LEU A 480 6.18 -9.68 -9.31
N THR A 481 6.18 -10.39 -10.43
CA THR A 481 5.13 -11.34 -10.80
C THR A 481 5.60 -12.75 -10.47
N PHE A 482 4.78 -13.47 -9.70
CA PHE A 482 5.04 -14.88 -9.41
C PHE A 482 4.05 -15.72 -10.23
N ARG A 483 4.57 -16.60 -11.06
CA ARG A 483 3.79 -17.61 -11.79
C ARG A 483 4.00 -18.98 -11.16
N ARG A 484 3.11 -19.92 -11.40
CA ARG A 484 3.16 -21.30 -10.88
C ARG A 484 3.20 -21.40 -9.35
N LEU A 485 2.56 -20.45 -8.66
CA LEU A 485 2.45 -20.47 -7.21
C LEU A 485 1.09 -20.97 -6.77
N GLU A 486 1.08 -21.97 -5.90
CA GLU A 486 -0.15 -22.48 -5.28
C GLU A 486 -0.24 -22.16 -3.79
N ASN A 487 0.88 -21.86 -3.14
CA ASN A 487 0.93 -21.72 -1.69
C ASN A 487 1.75 -20.51 -1.24
N ILE A 488 1.24 -19.81 -0.23
CA ILE A 488 1.97 -18.78 0.52
C ILE A 488 1.98 -19.11 2.01
N ILE A 489 3.10 -18.87 2.67
CA ILE A 489 3.20 -18.85 4.13
C ILE A 489 3.57 -17.41 4.55
N LEU A 490 2.70 -16.76 5.32
CA LEU A 490 2.94 -15.47 5.95
C LEU A 490 3.44 -15.75 7.37
N THR A 491 4.76 -15.65 7.59
CA THR A 491 5.36 -16.01 8.89
C THR A 491 5.23 -14.91 9.94
N GLN A 492 4.82 -13.73 9.54
CA GLN A 492 4.69 -12.57 10.42
C GLN A 492 3.43 -11.78 10.10
N SER A 493 2.86 -11.17 11.13
CA SER A 493 1.73 -10.28 10.98
C SER A 493 2.21 -8.87 10.59
N PHE A 494 1.46 -8.21 9.73
CA PHE A 494 1.62 -6.79 9.39
C PHE A 494 0.25 -6.12 9.40
N LYS A 495 0.25 -4.87 9.84
CA LYS A 495 -0.98 -4.09 9.99
C LYS A 495 -1.59 -3.63 8.66
N SER A 496 -0.82 -3.68 7.56
CA SER A 496 -1.22 -3.08 6.28
C SER A 496 -2.09 -4.02 5.45
N ASP A 497 -3.36 -3.65 5.27
CA ASP A 497 -4.29 -4.30 4.34
C ASP A 497 -3.75 -4.25 2.90
N ILE A 498 -3.04 -3.16 2.56
CA ILE A 498 -2.39 -2.96 1.25
C ILE A 498 -1.40 -4.07 0.97
N ILE A 499 -0.47 -4.32 1.92
CA ILE A 499 0.56 -5.35 1.78
C ILE A 499 -0.09 -6.73 1.68
N THR A 500 -1.10 -7.01 2.50
CA THR A 500 -1.83 -8.28 2.47
C THR A 500 -2.48 -8.49 1.10
N ASN A 501 -3.26 -7.54 0.62
CA ASN A 501 -3.99 -7.67 -0.65
C ASN A 501 -3.04 -7.70 -1.87
N GLN A 502 -1.95 -6.93 -1.86
CA GLN A 502 -0.94 -6.99 -2.92
C GLN A 502 -0.19 -8.32 -2.92
N SER A 503 0.14 -8.87 -1.75
CA SER A 503 0.79 -10.18 -1.64
C SER A 503 -0.11 -11.29 -2.18
N LEU A 504 -1.38 -11.30 -1.78
CA LEU A 504 -2.36 -12.27 -2.25
C LEU A 504 -2.59 -12.14 -3.76
N GLY A 505 -2.83 -10.94 -4.25
CA GLY A 505 -3.10 -10.71 -5.68
C GLY A 505 -1.98 -11.18 -6.62
N ARG A 506 -0.76 -11.42 -6.12
CA ARG A 506 0.35 -11.86 -6.98
C ARG A 506 0.38 -13.35 -7.26
N ILE A 507 -0.35 -14.14 -6.50
CA ILE A 507 -0.42 -15.61 -6.66
C ILE A 507 -1.74 -16.08 -7.27
N LEU A 508 -2.70 -15.16 -7.47
CA LEU A 508 -4.06 -15.52 -7.89
C LEU A 508 -4.20 -15.68 -9.41
N LEU A 509 -3.10 -15.84 -10.16
CA LEU A 509 -3.20 -16.08 -11.60
C LEU A 509 -3.58 -17.53 -11.87
N PRO A 510 -4.64 -17.78 -12.66
CA PRO A 510 -4.93 -19.10 -13.16
C PRO A 510 -3.85 -19.50 -14.17
N GLU A 511 -3.37 -20.72 -14.06
CA GLU A 511 -2.47 -21.36 -15.05
C GLU A 511 -3.01 -22.75 -15.38
N GLU A 512 -2.81 -23.20 -16.62
CA GLU A 512 -3.18 -24.56 -17.04
C GLU A 512 -2.50 -25.59 -16.15
N GLY A 513 -3.26 -26.55 -15.65
CA GLY A 513 -2.77 -27.62 -14.76
C GLY A 513 -2.56 -27.19 -13.30
N THR A 514 -2.92 -25.96 -12.90
CA THR A 514 -2.89 -25.52 -11.51
C THR A 514 -4.25 -25.70 -10.83
N LYS A 515 -4.26 -25.63 -9.49
CA LYS A 515 -5.49 -25.71 -8.71
C LYS A 515 -6.37 -24.48 -8.95
N PRO A 516 -7.70 -24.58 -8.86
CA PRO A 516 -8.61 -23.46 -8.98
C PRO A 516 -8.58 -22.51 -7.76
N TYR A 517 -7.68 -22.75 -6.81
CA TYR A 517 -7.52 -21.94 -5.60
C TYR A 517 -6.04 -21.81 -5.22
N ALA A 518 -5.74 -20.76 -4.47
CA ALA A 518 -4.42 -20.52 -3.88
C ALA A 518 -4.52 -20.62 -2.35
N MET A 519 -3.66 -21.44 -1.74
CA MET A 519 -3.62 -21.61 -0.28
C MET A 519 -2.74 -20.55 0.38
N VAL A 520 -3.27 -19.90 1.41
CA VAL A 520 -2.56 -18.90 2.21
C VAL A 520 -2.54 -19.35 3.66
N TYR A 521 -1.37 -19.64 4.18
CA TYR A 521 -1.13 -19.97 5.57
C TYR A 521 -0.65 -18.74 6.32
N ASP A 522 -1.51 -18.18 7.16
CA ASP A 522 -1.26 -16.94 7.91
C ASP A 522 -0.93 -17.27 9.36
N LEU A 523 0.33 -17.14 9.75
CA LEU A 523 0.81 -17.48 11.10
C LEU A 523 0.75 -16.25 12.00
N ILE A 524 0.01 -16.34 13.10
CA ILE A 524 -0.18 -15.27 14.08
C ILE A 524 0.30 -15.73 15.44
N ASP A 525 1.33 -15.09 15.95
CA ASP A 525 1.83 -15.33 17.30
C ASP A 525 0.96 -14.58 18.31
N VAL A 526 0.59 -15.25 19.40
CA VAL A 526 -0.28 -14.70 20.44
C VAL A 526 0.46 -14.75 21.77
N PHE A 527 1.01 -13.61 22.16
CA PHE A 527 1.60 -13.35 23.46
C PHE A 527 0.62 -12.60 24.38
N ASP A 528 0.94 -12.46 25.64
CA ASP A 528 0.12 -11.76 26.64
C ASP A 528 -0.14 -10.27 26.32
N THR A 529 0.81 -9.58 25.70
CA THR A 529 0.68 -8.17 25.28
C THR A 529 -0.18 -7.96 24.04
N LYS A 530 -0.50 -9.03 23.30
CA LYS A 530 -1.46 -9.08 22.17
C LYS A 530 -1.21 -8.09 21.02
N ARG A 531 0.02 -7.60 20.80
CA ARG A 531 0.32 -6.64 19.73
C ARG A 531 0.22 -7.29 18.35
N ILE A 532 0.89 -8.43 18.15
CA ILE A 532 0.79 -9.23 16.92
C ILE A 532 -0.63 -9.77 16.73
N TYR A 533 -1.24 -10.26 17.81
CA TYR A 533 -2.62 -10.75 17.77
C TYR A 533 -3.60 -9.69 17.26
N ASN A 534 -3.50 -8.45 17.72
CA ASN A 534 -4.36 -7.35 17.25
C ASN A 534 -4.15 -7.04 15.76
N GLN A 535 -2.94 -7.21 15.24
CA GLN A 535 -2.67 -7.13 13.79
C GLN A 535 -3.35 -8.30 13.06
N GLY A 536 -3.29 -9.51 13.61
CA GLY A 536 -4.00 -10.68 13.08
C GLY A 536 -5.52 -10.49 13.03
N LEU A 537 -6.11 -9.86 14.04
CA LEU A 537 -7.54 -9.51 14.03
C LEU A 537 -7.87 -8.47 12.93
N ALA A 538 -6.97 -7.51 12.67
CA ALA A 538 -7.15 -6.56 11.57
C ALA A 538 -7.13 -7.28 10.22
N LYS A 539 -6.23 -8.24 10.01
CA LYS A 539 -6.20 -9.07 8.80
C LYS A 539 -7.50 -9.86 8.61
N VAL A 540 -8.04 -10.48 9.65
CA VAL A 540 -9.33 -11.21 9.55
C VAL A 540 -10.46 -10.28 9.13
N ARG A 541 -10.50 -9.05 9.65
CA ARG A 541 -11.47 -8.05 9.19
C ARG A 541 -11.31 -7.75 7.70
N ASN A 542 -10.07 -7.56 7.24
CA ASN A 542 -9.79 -7.37 5.82
C ASN A 542 -10.21 -8.58 4.99
N TYR A 543 -9.92 -9.82 5.41
CA TYR A 543 -10.36 -11.03 4.70
C TYR A 543 -11.88 -11.08 4.55
N LYS A 544 -12.61 -10.73 5.60
CA LYS A 544 -14.07 -10.63 5.58
C LYS A 544 -14.56 -9.52 4.65
N GLU A 545 -13.96 -8.33 4.72
CA GLU A 545 -14.29 -7.18 3.86
C GLU A 545 -14.04 -7.50 2.37
N GLN A 546 -13.01 -8.30 2.06
CA GLN A 546 -12.70 -8.74 0.70
C GLN A 546 -13.51 -9.95 0.24
N GLY A 547 -14.30 -10.59 1.10
CA GLY A 547 -15.08 -11.77 0.77
C GLY A 547 -14.26 -13.07 0.65
N TYR A 548 -13.03 -13.12 1.18
CA TYR A 548 -12.17 -14.30 1.10
C TYR A 548 -12.67 -15.42 2.02
N LYS A 549 -12.53 -16.66 1.57
CA LYS A 549 -12.74 -17.84 2.43
C LYS A 549 -11.59 -17.96 3.43
N TYR A 550 -11.90 -18.04 4.71
CA TYR A 550 -10.88 -18.21 5.74
C TYR A 550 -11.33 -19.13 6.87
N THR A 551 -10.36 -19.79 7.48
CA THR A 551 -10.52 -20.58 8.72
C THR A 551 -9.50 -20.11 9.75
N ILE A 552 -9.83 -20.26 11.04
CA ILE A 552 -8.96 -19.89 12.15
C ILE A 552 -8.76 -21.13 13.03
N GLU A 553 -7.51 -21.48 13.27
CA GLU A 553 -7.12 -22.56 14.17
C GLU A 553 -6.25 -22.01 15.30
N ASN A 554 -6.65 -22.21 16.55
CA ASN A 554 -5.87 -21.82 17.72
C ASN A 554 -5.06 -23.04 18.21
N LYS A 555 -3.73 -22.90 18.24
CA LYS A 555 -2.82 -23.91 18.77
C LYS A 555 -2.24 -23.40 20.09
N LYS A 556 -2.62 -24.01 21.20
CA LYS A 556 -1.95 -23.77 22.49
C LYS A 556 -0.61 -24.51 22.46
N ILE A 557 0.46 -23.80 22.74
CA ILE A 557 1.83 -24.32 22.69
C ILE A 557 2.70 -23.73 23.80
N GLU A 558 3.64 -24.52 24.26
CA GLU A 558 4.72 -24.06 25.12
C GLU A 558 5.83 -23.48 24.23
N TYR A 559 6.34 -22.33 24.61
CA TYR A 559 7.41 -21.68 23.86
C TYR A 559 8.75 -22.39 24.11
N ILE A 560 9.44 -22.73 23.06
CA ILE A 560 10.83 -23.22 23.07
C ILE A 560 11.64 -22.34 22.14
N SER A 561 12.75 -21.80 22.62
CA SER A 561 13.66 -20.99 21.81
C SER A 561 14.47 -21.88 20.84
N ILE A 562 14.66 -21.39 19.61
CA ILE A 562 15.56 -22.03 18.62
C ILE A 562 17.02 -22.10 19.08
N TYR A 563 17.39 -21.32 20.07
CA TYR A 563 18.75 -21.33 20.66
C TYR A 563 18.94 -22.38 21.76
N GLY A 564 17.89 -23.17 22.06
CA GLY A 564 17.87 -24.12 23.16
C GLY A 564 17.77 -23.41 24.51
N THR A 565 17.33 -24.13 25.53
CA THR A 565 17.50 -23.69 26.92
C THR A 565 18.99 -23.75 27.21
N THR A 566 19.67 -22.62 27.17
CA THR A 566 20.98 -22.51 27.83
C THR A 566 20.72 -22.77 29.30
N GLY A 567 21.11 -23.96 29.74
CA GLY A 567 20.98 -24.42 31.12
C GLY A 567 21.74 -23.56 32.11
#